data_7986197bb89be8880c2f9c42e3579861
#
_entry.id   7986197bb89be8880c2f9c42e3579861
#
_cell.length_a   1.000
_cell.length_b   1.000
_cell.length_c   1.000
_cell.angle_alpha   90.00
_cell.angle_beta   90.00
_cell.angle_gamma   90.00
#
_symmetry.space_group_name_H-M   'P 1'
#
loop_
_entity.id
_entity.type
_entity.pdbx_description
1 polymer ?
#
loop_
_entity_poly.entity_id
_entity_poly.type
_entity_poly.pdbx_seq_one_letter_code
_entity_poly.pdbx_strand_id
1 'polypeptide(L)'
;MKENFDIFLIVMALLAAVVYAALHFFEAGYGYLFDRRYGPPVPNRVGWMVMESPVFILMCVLWASSERMWQAGPLALFCLFQAHYLQRAFIFPLLIRGKGRMPLGIVLMGMVFNTLNALMQGGWIFYVSPADYYAGWFAQPYIYIGGAVFVAGMAVNLHSDHIIRHLRRPGDTRHYIPRGGMFRYVSSANYFGELLEWVGFAVASWSWAGAVFAWWTFANLAPRAASLRRRYEQEFGEEFSRLRRKRIIPFIY
;
A
#
# COMPACT_ATOMS: atom_id res chain seq x y z
N MET A 1 -4.78 -11.16 26.11
CA MET A 1 -4.43 -11.12 24.67
C MET A 1 -4.99 -9.87 23.98
N LYS A 2 -6.30 -9.60 24.11
CA LYS A 2 -6.94 -8.43 23.47
C LYS A 2 -6.31 -7.09 23.92
N GLU A 3 -6.14 -6.87 25.22
CA GLU A 3 -5.54 -5.64 25.76
C GLU A 3 -4.13 -5.35 25.17
N ASN A 4 -3.26 -6.35 25.12
CA ASN A 4 -1.92 -6.18 24.52
C ASN A 4 -2.02 -5.89 23.01
N PHE A 5 -3.02 -6.44 22.33
CA PHE A 5 -3.26 -6.17 20.92
C PHE A 5 -3.79 -4.75 20.70
N ASP A 6 -4.67 -4.25 21.56
CA ASP A 6 -5.18 -2.89 21.51
C ASP A 6 -4.04 -1.88 21.75
N ILE A 7 -3.14 -2.15 22.71
CA ILE A 7 -1.92 -1.36 22.91
C ILE A 7 -1.04 -1.38 21.67
N PHE A 8 -0.84 -2.56 21.05
CA PHE A 8 -0.09 -2.70 19.79
C PHE A 8 -0.69 -1.83 18.69
N LEU A 9 -2.01 -1.82 18.50
CA LEU A 9 -2.68 -0.96 17.50
C LEU A 9 -2.48 0.54 17.79
N ILE A 10 -2.57 0.95 19.06
CA ILE A 10 -2.33 2.35 19.45
C ILE A 10 -0.88 2.74 19.13
N VAL A 11 0.08 1.91 19.49
CA VAL A 11 1.51 2.16 19.16
C VAL A 11 1.71 2.26 17.67
N MET A 12 1.10 1.36 16.88
CA MET A 12 1.15 1.42 15.42
C MET A 12 0.52 2.71 14.87
N ALA A 13 -0.61 3.16 15.40
CA ALA A 13 -1.26 4.40 14.96
C ALA A 13 -0.41 5.63 15.27
N LEU A 14 0.21 5.70 16.46
CA LEU A 14 1.12 6.78 16.85
C LEU A 14 2.39 6.77 16.02
N LEU A 15 2.96 5.60 15.77
CA LEU A 15 4.14 5.47 14.91
C LEU A 15 3.84 5.92 13.47
N ALA A 16 2.64 5.63 12.93
CA ALA A 16 2.20 6.15 11.64
C ALA A 16 2.18 7.70 11.61
N ALA A 17 1.71 8.34 12.70
CA ALA A 17 1.72 9.81 12.80
C ALA A 17 3.16 10.36 12.82
N VAL A 18 4.08 9.70 13.53
CA VAL A 18 5.50 10.05 13.54
C VAL A 18 6.12 9.91 12.15
N VAL A 19 5.84 8.79 11.47
CA VAL A 19 6.32 8.56 10.09
C VAL A 19 5.74 9.58 9.12
N TYR A 20 4.45 9.91 9.23
CA TYR A 20 3.82 10.98 8.43
C TYR A 20 4.56 12.31 8.60
N ALA A 21 4.81 12.72 9.83
CA ALA A 21 5.56 13.96 10.12
C ALA A 21 7.00 13.87 9.57
N ALA A 22 7.72 12.79 9.85
CA ALA A 22 9.09 12.59 9.40
C ALA A 22 9.24 12.63 7.88
N LEU A 23 8.30 12.06 7.13
CA LEU A 23 8.34 12.04 5.66
C LEU A 23 8.08 13.41 5.00
N HIS A 24 7.71 14.44 5.75
CA HIS A 24 7.71 15.81 5.27
C HIS A 24 9.11 16.44 5.27
N PHE A 25 10.01 15.95 6.12
CA PHE A 25 11.39 16.42 6.24
C PHE A 25 12.39 15.50 5.52
N PHE A 26 12.09 14.19 5.46
CA PHE A 26 12.95 13.17 4.88
C PHE A 26 12.21 12.44 3.74
N GLU A 27 12.67 12.60 2.51
CA GLU A 27 12.07 11.90 1.37
C GLU A 27 12.40 10.41 1.40
N ALA A 28 11.39 9.55 1.18
CA ALA A 28 11.62 8.12 1.03
C ALA A 28 12.40 7.84 -0.27
N GLY A 29 13.67 7.50 -0.15
CA GLY A 29 14.67 7.51 -1.20
C GLY A 29 14.64 6.33 -2.17
N TYR A 30 13.49 5.95 -2.76
CA TYR A 30 13.40 4.88 -3.76
C TYR A 30 12.60 5.28 -5.01
N GLY A 31 12.75 4.52 -6.09
CA GLY A 31 12.10 4.82 -7.37
C GLY A 31 12.61 6.11 -7.98
N TYR A 32 11.70 7.04 -8.32
CA TYR A 32 12.04 8.36 -8.89
C TYR A 32 12.82 9.26 -7.91
N LEU A 33 12.68 8.99 -6.59
CA LEU A 33 13.35 9.72 -5.50
C LEU A 33 14.55 8.94 -4.94
N PHE A 34 15.17 8.06 -5.72
CA PHE A 34 16.26 7.19 -5.26
C PHE A 34 17.39 7.98 -4.59
N ASP A 35 17.79 7.54 -3.37
CA ASP A 35 18.84 8.17 -2.57
C ASP A 35 19.74 7.11 -1.89
N ARG A 36 21.05 7.18 -2.17
CA ARG A 36 22.06 6.25 -1.61
C ARG A 36 22.27 6.38 -0.10
N ARG A 37 21.79 7.45 0.53
CA ARG A 37 21.88 7.63 1.99
C ARG A 37 21.19 6.50 2.77
N TYR A 38 20.22 5.83 2.14
CA TYR A 38 19.51 4.70 2.74
C TYR A 38 20.19 3.33 2.51
N GLY A 39 21.48 3.31 2.15
CA GLY A 39 22.28 2.10 2.04
C GLY A 39 22.62 1.66 0.61
N PRO A 40 23.29 0.48 0.47
CA PRO A 40 23.70 -0.01 -0.82
C PRO A 40 22.51 -0.31 -1.73
N PRO A 41 22.64 -0.10 -3.05
CA PRO A 41 21.58 -0.31 -4.01
C PRO A 41 21.41 -1.79 -4.36
N VAL A 42 20.19 -2.31 -4.22
CA VAL A 42 19.76 -3.63 -4.70
C VAL A 42 18.87 -3.50 -5.95
N PRO A 43 18.80 -4.52 -6.83
CA PRO A 43 17.89 -4.47 -7.98
C PRO A 43 16.44 -4.31 -7.54
N ASN A 44 15.69 -3.41 -8.18
CA ASN A 44 14.30 -3.10 -7.80
C ASN A 44 13.41 -4.34 -7.72
N ARG A 45 13.52 -5.27 -8.68
CA ARG A 45 12.72 -6.51 -8.68
C ARG A 45 12.93 -7.31 -7.40
N VAL A 46 14.20 -7.54 -7.06
CA VAL A 46 14.57 -8.28 -5.84
C VAL A 46 14.14 -7.50 -4.59
N GLY A 47 14.43 -6.20 -4.56
CA GLY A 47 14.03 -5.34 -3.44
C GLY A 47 12.54 -5.40 -3.13
N TRP A 48 11.67 -5.28 -4.15
CA TRP A 48 10.23 -5.40 -3.99
C TRP A 48 9.79 -6.79 -3.53
N MET A 49 10.32 -7.87 -4.15
CA MET A 49 9.97 -9.24 -3.74
C MET A 49 10.34 -9.50 -2.27
N VAL A 50 11.57 -9.13 -1.88
CA VAL A 50 12.06 -9.35 -0.51
C VAL A 50 11.31 -8.48 0.50
N MET A 51 10.99 -7.25 0.15
CA MET A 51 10.29 -6.30 1.01
C MET A 51 8.84 -6.71 1.29
N GLU A 52 8.14 -7.24 0.27
CA GLU A 52 6.70 -7.52 0.35
C GLU A 52 6.39 -9.00 0.65
N SER A 53 7.32 -9.93 0.45
CA SER A 53 7.07 -11.36 0.72
C SER A 53 6.81 -11.69 2.21
N PRO A 54 7.40 -11.01 3.22
CA PRO A 54 7.13 -11.33 4.61
C PRO A 54 5.66 -11.23 4.99
N VAL A 55 4.93 -10.21 4.52
CA VAL A 55 3.52 -10.06 4.85
C VAL A 55 2.68 -11.18 4.22
N PHE A 56 2.96 -11.53 2.98
CA PHE A 56 2.26 -12.62 2.30
C PHE A 56 2.48 -13.96 3.01
N ILE A 57 3.75 -14.30 3.31
CA ILE A 57 4.13 -15.58 3.94
C ILE A 57 3.56 -15.66 5.36
N LEU A 58 3.77 -14.60 6.17
CA LEU A 58 3.33 -14.62 7.55
C LEU A 58 1.80 -14.67 7.65
N MET A 59 1.08 -13.98 6.76
CA MET A 59 -0.37 -14.06 6.71
C MET A 59 -0.86 -15.48 6.36
N CYS A 60 -0.18 -16.19 5.44
CA CYS A 60 -0.44 -17.62 5.18
C CYS A 60 -0.19 -18.49 6.41
N VAL A 61 0.91 -18.24 7.15
CA VAL A 61 1.23 -18.99 8.38
C VAL A 61 0.16 -18.75 9.43
N LEU A 62 -0.23 -17.50 9.68
CA LEU A 62 -1.27 -17.15 10.65
C LEU A 62 -2.62 -17.76 10.29
N TRP A 63 -2.99 -17.75 9.01
CA TRP A 63 -4.19 -18.41 8.51
C TRP A 63 -4.15 -19.93 8.74
N ALA A 64 -3.09 -20.60 8.28
CA ALA A 64 -2.96 -22.06 8.35
C ALA A 64 -2.87 -22.60 9.79
N SER A 65 -2.39 -21.79 10.73
CA SER A 65 -2.26 -22.15 12.15
C SER A 65 -3.51 -21.79 12.97
N SER A 66 -4.57 -21.24 12.35
CA SER A 66 -5.77 -20.80 13.04
C SER A 66 -6.91 -21.82 12.94
N GLU A 67 -7.63 -22.00 14.02
CA GLU A 67 -8.90 -22.76 14.03
C GLU A 67 -9.99 -22.09 13.15
N ARG A 68 -9.80 -20.82 12.76
CA ARG A 68 -10.73 -20.04 11.92
C ARG A 68 -10.39 -20.09 10.44
N MET A 69 -9.42 -20.89 10.01
CA MET A 69 -8.92 -20.89 8.63
C MET A 69 -10.02 -21.12 7.58
N TRP A 70 -11.06 -21.88 7.90
CA TRP A 70 -12.18 -22.20 7.00
C TRP A 70 -13.47 -21.43 7.32
N GLN A 71 -13.47 -20.53 8.31
CA GLN A 71 -14.62 -19.67 8.55
C GLN A 71 -14.76 -18.66 7.39
N ALA A 72 -15.96 -18.52 6.88
CA ALA A 72 -16.23 -17.79 5.65
C ALA A 72 -15.79 -16.30 5.71
N GLY A 73 -16.04 -15.60 6.83
CA GLY A 73 -15.62 -14.20 7.02
C GLY A 73 -14.09 -14.03 7.04
N PRO A 74 -13.37 -14.71 7.94
CA PRO A 74 -11.91 -14.72 7.98
C PRO A 74 -11.26 -15.12 6.64
N LEU A 75 -11.80 -16.15 5.98
CA LEU A 75 -11.30 -16.60 4.69
C LEU A 75 -11.49 -15.55 3.58
N ALA A 76 -12.65 -14.89 3.55
CA ALA A 76 -12.90 -13.83 2.57
C ALA A 76 -11.93 -12.64 2.74
N LEU A 77 -11.70 -12.19 4.00
CA LEU A 77 -10.72 -11.14 4.30
C LEU A 77 -9.30 -11.58 3.97
N PHE A 78 -8.94 -12.82 4.28
CA PHE A 78 -7.67 -13.40 3.88
C PHE A 78 -7.47 -13.38 2.36
N CYS A 79 -8.48 -13.79 1.59
CA CYS A 79 -8.40 -13.79 0.13
C CYS A 79 -8.24 -12.37 -0.43
N LEU A 80 -8.98 -11.38 0.08
CA LEU A 80 -8.80 -9.98 -0.33
C LEU A 80 -7.38 -9.47 -0.04
N PHE A 81 -6.91 -9.70 1.17
CA PHE A 81 -5.57 -9.30 1.60
C PHE A 81 -4.47 -9.96 0.75
N GLN A 82 -4.57 -11.27 0.55
CA GLN A 82 -3.61 -12.04 -0.24
C GLN A 82 -3.66 -11.72 -1.74
N ALA A 83 -4.83 -11.35 -2.29
CA ALA A 83 -4.92 -10.92 -3.68
C ALA A 83 -4.06 -9.67 -3.94
N HIS A 84 -4.09 -8.67 -3.03
CA HIS A 84 -3.20 -7.50 -3.11
C HIS A 84 -1.72 -7.92 -2.99
N TYR A 85 -1.36 -8.68 -1.95
CA TYR A 85 0.05 -9.00 -1.71
C TYR A 85 0.62 -10.03 -2.70
N LEU A 86 -0.18 -10.93 -3.26
CA LEU A 86 0.23 -11.76 -4.39
C LEU A 86 0.65 -10.89 -5.58
N GLN A 87 -0.18 -9.90 -5.88
CA GLN A 87 0.12 -8.94 -6.94
C GLN A 87 1.35 -8.10 -6.59
N ARG A 88 1.44 -7.56 -5.38
CA ARG A 88 2.48 -6.60 -4.98
C ARG A 88 3.84 -7.25 -4.75
N ALA A 89 3.88 -8.42 -4.12
CA ALA A 89 5.12 -9.13 -3.80
C ALA A 89 5.70 -9.91 -4.99
N PHE A 90 4.85 -10.50 -5.83
CA PHE A 90 5.32 -11.44 -6.86
C PHE A 90 5.05 -10.98 -8.28
N ILE A 91 3.83 -10.53 -8.61
CA ILE A 91 3.46 -10.16 -9.98
C ILE A 91 4.07 -8.80 -10.36
N PHE A 92 3.88 -7.79 -9.54
CA PHE A 92 4.37 -6.43 -9.83
C PHE A 92 5.89 -6.37 -10.06
N PRO A 93 6.76 -7.01 -9.22
CA PRO A 93 8.20 -6.97 -9.44
C PRO A 93 8.62 -7.60 -10.76
N LEU A 94 7.94 -8.68 -11.20
CA LEU A 94 8.21 -9.31 -12.49
C LEU A 94 7.86 -8.40 -13.67
N LEU A 95 6.86 -7.53 -13.49
CA LEU A 95 6.41 -6.57 -14.51
C LEU A 95 7.26 -5.29 -14.55
N ILE A 96 8.13 -5.03 -13.57
CA ILE A 96 9.01 -3.86 -13.56
C ILE A 96 9.93 -3.87 -14.79
N ARG A 97 9.91 -2.77 -15.54
CA ARG A 97 10.77 -2.56 -16.71
C ARG A 97 12.00 -1.73 -16.31
N GLY A 98 13.15 -2.03 -16.93
CA GLY A 98 14.38 -1.31 -16.70
C GLY A 98 15.25 -1.86 -15.55
N LYS A 99 16.39 -1.20 -15.31
CA LYS A 99 17.43 -1.60 -14.35
C LYS A 99 17.43 -0.72 -13.09
N GLY A 100 16.24 -0.25 -12.66
CA GLY A 100 16.11 0.56 -11.45
C GLY A 100 16.63 -0.15 -10.20
N ARG A 101 17.07 0.62 -9.23
CA ARG A 101 17.61 0.13 -7.95
C ARG A 101 16.86 0.73 -6.77
N MET A 102 16.89 0.04 -5.64
CA MET A 102 16.30 0.43 -4.37
C MET A 102 17.36 0.32 -3.27
N PRO A 103 17.45 1.27 -2.33
CA PRO A 103 18.38 1.16 -1.21
C PRO A 103 18.02 0.01 -0.27
N LEU A 104 18.99 -0.74 0.21
CA LEU A 104 18.78 -1.88 1.10
C LEU A 104 18.05 -1.47 2.41
N GLY A 105 18.36 -0.29 2.97
CA GLY A 105 17.68 0.20 4.17
C GLY A 105 16.17 0.36 3.98
N ILE A 106 15.73 0.79 2.79
CA ILE A 106 14.30 0.87 2.46
C ILE A 106 13.68 -0.54 2.42
N VAL A 107 14.39 -1.52 1.84
CA VAL A 107 13.92 -2.91 1.80
C VAL A 107 13.74 -3.46 3.22
N LEU A 108 14.74 -3.27 4.09
CA LEU A 108 14.70 -3.76 5.48
C LEU A 108 13.59 -3.08 6.30
N MET A 109 13.41 -1.76 6.17
CA MET A 109 12.31 -1.04 6.82
C MET A 109 10.95 -1.56 6.35
N GLY A 110 10.81 -1.80 5.05
CA GLY A 110 9.59 -2.37 4.48
C GLY A 110 9.32 -3.79 4.97
N MET A 111 10.34 -4.65 5.08
CA MET A 111 10.20 -6.00 5.64
C MET A 111 9.68 -5.96 7.08
N VAL A 112 10.25 -5.10 7.93
CA VAL A 112 9.81 -4.93 9.32
C VAL A 112 8.36 -4.46 9.36
N PHE A 113 8.04 -3.42 8.60
CA PHE A 113 6.67 -2.91 8.52
C PHE A 113 5.68 -3.97 8.02
N ASN A 114 6.02 -4.69 6.97
CA ASN A 114 5.18 -5.74 6.40
C ASN A 114 4.96 -6.92 7.36
N THR A 115 5.96 -7.26 8.17
CA THR A 115 5.82 -8.24 9.26
C THR A 115 4.82 -7.75 10.31
N LEU A 116 4.96 -6.49 10.77
CA LEU A 116 4.04 -5.88 11.72
C LEU A 116 2.61 -5.78 11.16
N ASN A 117 2.47 -5.47 9.87
CA ASN A 117 1.17 -5.43 9.21
C ASN A 117 0.49 -6.82 9.17
N ALA A 118 1.22 -7.87 8.84
CA ALA A 118 0.68 -9.23 8.89
C ALA A 118 0.21 -9.61 10.30
N LEU A 119 0.98 -9.27 11.33
CA LEU A 119 0.59 -9.48 12.73
C LEU A 119 -0.64 -8.66 13.11
N MET A 120 -0.76 -7.44 12.63
CA MET A 120 -1.90 -6.56 12.88
C MET A 120 -3.17 -7.11 12.23
N GLN A 121 -3.15 -7.43 10.94
CA GLN A 121 -4.31 -7.90 10.21
C GLN A 121 -4.65 -9.36 10.55
N GLY A 122 -3.67 -10.25 10.42
CA GLY A 122 -3.86 -11.67 10.72
C GLY A 122 -4.11 -11.93 12.19
N GLY A 123 -3.46 -11.19 13.09
CA GLY A 123 -3.71 -11.23 14.53
C GLY A 123 -5.17 -10.93 14.86
N TRP A 124 -5.72 -9.84 14.29
CA TRP A 124 -7.14 -9.53 14.47
C TRP A 124 -8.04 -10.59 13.85
N ILE A 125 -7.86 -10.89 12.57
CA ILE A 125 -8.78 -11.76 11.81
C ILE A 125 -8.85 -13.15 12.42
N PHE A 126 -7.72 -13.72 12.82
CA PHE A 126 -7.64 -15.14 13.17
C PHE A 126 -7.60 -15.42 14.67
N TYR A 127 -7.16 -14.47 15.50
CA TYR A 127 -6.85 -14.77 16.90
C TYR A 127 -7.54 -13.87 17.93
N VAL A 128 -7.66 -12.56 17.66
CA VAL A 128 -8.04 -11.57 18.67
C VAL A 128 -9.51 -11.16 18.58
N SER A 129 -10.10 -11.13 17.38
CA SER A 129 -11.53 -10.78 17.22
C SER A 129 -12.42 -11.74 18.03
N PRO A 130 -13.57 -11.27 18.59
CA PRO A 130 -14.51 -12.13 19.29
C PRO A 130 -14.90 -13.37 18.46
N ALA A 131 -15.26 -14.47 19.11
CA ALA A 131 -15.55 -15.73 18.43
C ALA A 131 -16.75 -15.60 17.46
N ASP A 132 -17.71 -14.78 17.82
CA ASP A 132 -18.94 -14.48 17.06
C ASP A 132 -18.81 -13.26 16.12
N TYR A 133 -17.66 -12.61 16.06
CA TYR A 133 -17.45 -11.37 15.30
C TYR A 133 -17.85 -11.50 13.82
N TYR A 134 -17.62 -12.67 13.26
CA TYR A 134 -17.96 -12.96 11.85
C TYR A 134 -19.30 -13.69 11.71
N ALA A 135 -20.07 -13.90 12.82
CA ALA A 135 -21.40 -14.45 12.72
C ALA A 135 -22.34 -13.46 12.00
N GLY A 136 -23.01 -13.92 10.96
CA GLY A 136 -23.85 -13.04 10.14
C GLY A 136 -23.09 -11.92 9.40
N TRP A 137 -21.78 -12.01 9.30
CA TRP A 137 -20.94 -10.99 8.64
C TRP A 137 -21.41 -10.69 7.21
N PHE A 138 -21.70 -11.71 6.40
CA PHE A 138 -22.21 -11.54 5.04
C PHE A 138 -23.63 -10.92 4.93
N ALA A 139 -24.34 -10.75 6.02
CA ALA A 139 -25.61 -10.02 6.05
C ALA A 139 -25.42 -8.50 6.21
N GLN A 140 -24.19 -8.06 6.48
CA GLN A 140 -23.89 -6.65 6.74
C GLN A 140 -23.56 -5.88 5.45
N PRO A 141 -24.18 -4.71 5.21
CA PRO A 141 -23.96 -3.95 3.97
C PRO A 141 -22.52 -3.41 3.83
N TYR A 142 -21.84 -3.13 4.95
CA TYR A 142 -20.48 -2.58 4.91
C TYR A 142 -19.46 -3.53 4.26
N ILE A 143 -19.72 -4.83 4.23
CA ILE A 143 -18.85 -5.82 3.59
C ILE A 143 -18.85 -5.63 2.09
N TYR A 144 -20.02 -5.48 1.50
CA TYR A 144 -20.18 -5.28 0.06
C TYR A 144 -19.67 -3.91 -0.36
N ILE A 145 -19.94 -2.87 0.45
CA ILE A 145 -19.43 -1.51 0.21
C ILE A 145 -17.90 -1.53 0.29
N GLY A 146 -17.34 -2.07 1.37
CA GLY A 146 -15.89 -2.16 1.56
C GLY A 146 -15.21 -3.01 0.49
N GLY A 147 -15.80 -4.16 0.15
CA GLY A 147 -15.31 -5.03 -0.92
C GLY A 147 -15.34 -4.34 -2.28
N ALA A 148 -16.40 -3.63 -2.61
CA ALA A 148 -16.50 -2.86 -3.87
C ALA A 148 -15.46 -1.72 -3.92
N VAL A 149 -15.26 -1.00 -2.82
CA VAL A 149 -14.24 0.07 -2.72
C VAL A 149 -12.83 -0.54 -2.85
N PHE A 150 -12.57 -1.69 -2.23
CA PHE A 150 -11.30 -2.42 -2.36
C PHE A 150 -11.02 -2.80 -3.81
N VAL A 151 -11.97 -3.44 -4.48
CA VAL A 151 -11.83 -3.86 -5.88
C VAL A 151 -11.65 -2.65 -6.81
N ALA A 152 -12.40 -1.58 -6.59
CA ALA A 152 -12.25 -0.33 -7.35
C ALA A 152 -10.86 0.28 -7.14
N GLY A 153 -10.37 0.32 -5.89
CA GLY A 153 -9.02 0.76 -5.55
C GLY A 153 -7.94 -0.07 -6.26
N MET A 154 -8.06 -1.40 -6.20
CA MET A 154 -7.16 -2.32 -6.90
C MET A 154 -7.15 -2.09 -8.41
N ALA A 155 -8.32 -1.91 -9.02
CA ALA A 155 -8.41 -1.60 -10.45
C ALA A 155 -7.72 -0.27 -10.80
N VAL A 156 -7.89 0.76 -9.99
CA VAL A 156 -7.20 2.05 -10.17
C VAL A 156 -5.69 1.90 -9.99
N ASN A 157 -5.24 1.17 -8.96
CA ASN A 157 -3.82 0.91 -8.71
C ASN A 157 -3.17 0.18 -9.89
N LEU A 158 -3.74 -0.95 -10.31
CA LEU A 158 -3.22 -1.76 -11.42
C LEU A 158 -3.20 -1.00 -12.76
N HIS A 159 -4.28 -0.26 -13.06
CA HIS A 159 -4.36 0.56 -14.27
C HIS A 159 -3.32 1.68 -14.26
N SER A 160 -3.12 2.34 -13.11
CA SER A 160 -2.15 3.41 -12.96
C SER A 160 -0.72 2.89 -13.08
N ASP A 161 -0.41 1.75 -12.48
CA ASP A 161 0.89 1.06 -12.63
C ASP A 161 1.12 0.59 -14.07
N HIS A 162 0.07 0.15 -14.77
CA HIS A 162 0.15 -0.16 -16.20
C HIS A 162 0.57 1.08 -17.02
N ILE A 163 -0.06 2.24 -16.78
CA ILE A 163 0.31 3.49 -17.44
C ILE A 163 1.78 3.83 -17.16
N ILE A 164 2.21 3.79 -15.88
CA ILE A 164 3.61 4.11 -15.50
C ILE A 164 4.60 3.18 -16.21
N ARG A 165 4.33 1.88 -16.27
CA ARG A 165 5.21 0.90 -16.92
C ARG A 165 5.34 1.11 -18.43
N HIS A 166 4.37 1.75 -19.08
CA HIS A 166 4.34 1.98 -20.52
C HIS A 166 4.73 3.42 -20.93
N LEU A 167 5.13 4.27 -19.97
CA LEU A 167 5.59 5.62 -20.27
C LEU A 167 6.87 5.65 -21.13
N ARG A 168 7.72 4.63 -20.97
CA ARG A 168 9.04 4.57 -21.63
C ARG A 168 9.12 3.42 -22.62
N ARG A 169 9.76 3.66 -23.74
CA ARG A 169 10.20 2.60 -24.64
C ARG A 169 11.42 1.86 -24.06
N PRO A 170 11.70 0.62 -24.46
CA PRO A 170 12.93 -0.07 -24.07
C PRO A 170 14.17 0.78 -24.40
N GLY A 171 15.06 0.97 -23.40
CA GLY A 171 16.27 1.79 -23.53
C GLY A 171 16.09 3.28 -23.25
N ASP A 172 14.87 3.79 -23.17
CA ASP A 172 14.61 5.20 -22.80
C ASP A 172 14.73 5.41 -21.29
N THR A 173 15.58 6.35 -20.87
CA THR A 173 15.84 6.69 -19.47
C THR A 173 15.19 8.01 -19.03
N ARG A 174 14.57 8.75 -19.97
CA ARG A 174 13.90 10.03 -19.69
C ARG A 174 12.69 9.83 -18.77
N HIS A 175 12.28 10.89 -18.10
CA HIS A 175 11.05 10.92 -17.35
C HIS A 175 9.90 11.49 -18.22
N TYR A 176 8.69 11.11 -17.86
CA TYR A 176 7.48 11.54 -18.56
C TYR A 176 6.35 11.77 -17.56
N ILE A 177 5.49 12.72 -17.84
CA ILE A 177 4.27 12.96 -17.08
C ILE A 177 3.25 11.86 -17.42
N PRO A 178 2.82 11.02 -16.45
CA PRO A 178 1.78 10.03 -16.71
C PRO A 178 0.49 10.73 -17.13
N ARG A 179 -0.23 10.16 -18.10
CA ARG A 179 -1.48 10.72 -18.63
C ARG A 179 -2.55 9.63 -18.73
N GLY A 180 -3.82 10.02 -18.65
CA GLY A 180 -4.95 9.09 -18.73
C GLY A 180 -5.39 8.55 -17.38
N GLY A 181 -6.50 7.80 -17.34
CA GLY A 181 -7.07 7.26 -16.10
C GLY A 181 -7.19 8.31 -15.00
N MET A 182 -6.92 7.90 -13.76
CA MET A 182 -6.95 8.79 -12.59
C MET A 182 -5.80 9.82 -12.57
N PHE A 183 -4.75 9.66 -13.41
CA PHE A 183 -3.76 10.72 -13.61
C PHE A 183 -4.32 12.02 -14.19
N ARG A 184 -5.56 12.03 -14.65
CA ARG A 184 -6.24 13.29 -15.02
C ARG A 184 -6.47 14.20 -13.81
N TYR A 185 -6.63 13.63 -12.63
CA TYR A 185 -7.04 14.35 -11.41
C TYR A 185 -5.93 14.46 -10.37
N VAL A 186 -5.05 13.45 -10.28
CA VAL A 186 -3.97 13.38 -9.28
C VAL A 186 -2.62 13.03 -9.92
N SER A 187 -1.54 13.45 -9.28
CA SER A 187 -0.17 13.14 -9.73
C SER A 187 0.28 11.72 -9.36
N SER A 188 -0.34 11.12 -8.36
CA SER A 188 0.00 9.80 -7.83
C SER A 188 -1.23 8.89 -7.81
N ALA A 189 -1.75 8.55 -9.00
CA ALA A 189 -2.99 7.79 -9.15
C ALA A 189 -2.89 6.36 -8.64
N ASN A 190 -1.73 5.72 -8.72
CA ASN A 190 -1.49 4.41 -8.14
C ASN A 190 -1.59 4.44 -6.60
N TYR A 191 -1.09 5.50 -5.94
CA TYR A 191 -1.23 5.67 -4.49
C TYR A 191 -2.68 5.94 -4.09
N PHE A 192 -3.44 6.66 -4.90
CA PHE A 192 -4.87 6.83 -4.68
C PHE A 192 -5.59 5.48 -4.72
N GLY A 193 -5.30 4.65 -5.72
CA GLY A 193 -5.83 3.29 -5.81
C GLY A 193 -5.52 2.46 -4.57
N GLU A 194 -4.25 2.44 -4.14
CA GLU A 194 -3.80 1.70 -2.96
C GLU A 194 -4.45 2.21 -1.65
N LEU A 195 -4.64 3.53 -1.52
CA LEU A 195 -5.37 4.11 -0.38
C LEU A 195 -6.83 3.66 -0.37
N LEU A 196 -7.51 3.65 -1.53
CA LEU A 196 -8.88 3.14 -1.64
C LEU A 196 -8.97 1.66 -1.29
N GLU A 197 -8.01 0.82 -1.72
CA GLU A 197 -7.97 -0.59 -1.34
C GLU A 197 -8.01 -0.74 0.18
N TRP A 198 -7.11 -0.06 0.89
CA TRP A 198 -7.00 -0.24 2.34
C TRP A 198 -8.12 0.42 3.12
N VAL A 199 -8.70 1.51 2.62
CA VAL A 199 -9.97 2.05 3.15
C VAL A 199 -11.11 1.05 2.93
N GLY A 200 -11.21 0.45 1.74
CA GLY A 200 -12.19 -0.60 1.44
C GLY A 200 -12.04 -1.82 2.34
N PHE A 201 -10.79 -2.27 2.56
CA PHE A 201 -10.49 -3.36 3.48
C PHE A 201 -10.87 -3.04 4.94
N ALA A 202 -10.56 -1.81 5.39
CA ALA A 202 -10.93 -1.35 6.72
C ALA A 202 -12.46 -1.35 6.92
N VAL A 203 -13.21 -0.90 5.91
CA VAL A 203 -14.67 -0.92 5.92
C VAL A 203 -15.19 -2.36 5.88
N ALA A 204 -14.66 -3.23 5.00
CA ALA A 204 -15.09 -4.62 4.91
C ALA A 204 -14.81 -5.40 6.19
N SER A 205 -13.63 -5.26 6.77
CA SER A 205 -13.26 -5.92 8.03
C SER A 205 -13.93 -5.32 9.26
N TRP A 206 -14.41 -4.07 9.17
CA TRP A 206 -15.00 -3.28 10.24
C TRP A 206 -14.15 -3.26 11.51
N SER A 207 -12.83 -3.22 11.36
CA SER A 207 -11.86 -3.41 12.43
C SER A 207 -10.93 -2.23 12.63
N TRP A 208 -10.50 -2.00 13.88
CA TRP A 208 -9.44 -1.02 14.16
C TRP A 208 -8.11 -1.40 13.52
N ALA A 209 -7.81 -2.69 13.39
CA ALA A 209 -6.62 -3.15 12.67
C ALA A 209 -6.63 -2.67 11.20
N GLY A 210 -7.77 -2.83 10.51
CA GLY A 210 -7.95 -2.31 9.15
C GLY A 210 -7.85 -0.78 9.10
N ALA A 211 -8.49 -0.06 10.03
CA ALA A 211 -8.46 1.40 10.09
C ALA A 211 -7.04 1.94 10.33
N VAL A 212 -6.28 1.34 11.25
CA VAL A 212 -4.88 1.70 11.51
C VAL A 212 -4.01 1.45 10.28
N PHE A 213 -4.24 0.39 9.52
CA PHE A 213 -3.49 0.14 8.30
C PHE A 213 -3.85 1.12 7.16
N ALA A 214 -5.12 1.47 7.00
CA ALA A 214 -5.52 2.53 6.08
C ALA A 214 -4.88 3.89 6.44
N TRP A 215 -4.78 4.20 7.74
CA TRP A 215 -4.04 5.35 8.25
C TRP A 215 -2.53 5.27 7.90
N TRP A 216 -1.89 4.12 8.11
CA TRP A 216 -0.49 3.89 7.73
C TRP A 216 -0.26 4.10 6.24
N THR A 217 -1.16 3.59 5.40
CA THR A 217 -1.10 3.79 3.96
C THR A 217 -1.13 5.27 3.60
N PHE A 218 -2.07 6.03 4.17
CA PHE A 218 -2.12 7.47 3.98
C PHE A 218 -0.85 8.16 4.51
N ALA A 219 -0.42 7.83 5.72
CA ALA A 219 0.73 8.44 6.38
C ALA A 219 2.04 8.25 5.59
N ASN A 220 2.17 7.14 4.89
CA ASN A 220 3.32 6.87 4.03
C ASN A 220 3.17 7.48 2.63
N LEU A 221 2.02 7.32 1.99
CA LEU A 221 1.84 7.67 0.59
C LEU A 221 1.55 9.16 0.35
N ALA A 222 0.89 9.86 1.29
CA ALA A 222 0.53 11.26 1.10
C ALA A 222 1.76 12.20 1.07
N PRO A 223 2.74 12.12 1.99
CA PRO A 223 3.96 12.90 1.90
C PRO A 223 4.79 12.54 0.66
N ARG A 224 4.83 11.25 0.30
CA ARG A 224 5.52 10.79 -0.89
C ARG A 224 4.89 11.33 -2.18
N ALA A 225 3.55 11.38 -2.26
CA ALA A 225 2.84 12.01 -3.38
C ALA A 225 3.16 13.50 -3.49
N ALA A 226 3.33 14.19 -2.35
CA ALA A 226 3.76 15.58 -2.30
C ALA A 226 5.18 15.75 -2.86
N SER A 227 6.13 14.89 -2.49
CA SER A 227 7.50 14.90 -3.01
C SER A 227 7.55 14.60 -4.51
N LEU A 228 6.80 13.60 -4.97
CA LEU A 228 6.69 13.31 -6.41
C LEU A 228 6.10 14.47 -7.21
N ARG A 229 5.08 15.13 -6.67
CA ARG A 229 4.50 16.31 -7.32
C ARG A 229 5.53 17.44 -7.43
N ARG A 230 6.26 17.76 -6.35
CA ARG A 230 7.35 18.77 -6.39
C ARG A 230 8.39 18.40 -7.45
N ARG A 231 8.74 17.11 -7.55
CA ARG A 231 9.70 16.64 -8.56
C ARG A 231 9.20 16.84 -9.99
N TYR A 232 7.92 16.57 -10.26
CA TYR A 232 7.31 16.87 -11.55
C TYR A 232 7.27 18.37 -11.84
N GLU A 233 6.96 19.21 -10.87
CA GLU A 233 6.96 20.68 -11.01
C GLU A 233 8.37 21.20 -11.34
N GLN A 234 9.41 20.67 -10.70
CA GLN A 234 10.81 21.02 -10.96
C GLN A 234 11.29 20.56 -12.34
N GLU A 235 10.91 19.38 -12.80
CA GLU A 235 11.42 18.78 -14.03
C GLU A 235 10.65 19.24 -15.28
N PHE A 236 9.32 19.43 -15.16
CA PHE A 236 8.45 19.76 -16.29
C PHE A 236 7.87 21.18 -16.25
N GLY A 237 8.07 21.93 -15.18
CA GLY A 237 7.69 23.34 -15.04
C GLY A 237 6.23 23.59 -15.39
N GLU A 238 5.99 24.51 -16.34
CA GLU A 238 4.66 24.91 -16.76
C GLU A 238 3.83 23.77 -17.39
N GLU A 239 4.46 22.84 -18.10
CA GLU A 239 3.74 21.72 -18.72
C GLU A 239 2.98 20.91 -17.67
N PHE A 240 3.62 20.66 -16.51
CA PHE A 240 2.97 19.96 -15.42
C PHE A 240 1.97 20.83 -14.65
N SER A 241 2.34 22.08 -14.35
CA SER A 241 1.53 23.01 -13.55
C SER A 241 0.18 23.33 -14.22
N ARG A 242 0.12 23.42 -15.53
CA ARG A 242 -1.11 23.62 -16.32
C ARG A 242 -2.13 22.48 -16.15
N LEU A 243 -1.69 21.28 -15.72
CA LEU A 243 -2.59 20.14 -15.52
C LEU A 243 -3.43 20.26 -14.23
N ARG A 244 -3.10 21.18 -13.32
CA ARG A 244 -3.82 21.48 -12.06
C ARG A 244 -4.17 20.25 -11.22
N ARG A 245 -3.36 19.20 -11.28
CA ARG A 245 -3.61 17.94 -10.55
C ARG A 245 -3.44 18.10 -9.06
N LYS A 246 -4.21 17.36 -8.29
CA LYS A 246 -3.98 17.17 -6.85
C LYS A 246 -2.85 16.16 -6.61
N ARG A 247 -2.46 15.95 -5.34
CA ARG A 247 -1.37 15.02 -4.98
C ARG A 247 -1.82 13.57 -5.07
N ILE A 248 -2.80 13.19 -4.24
CA ILE A 248 -3.24 11.80 -4.09
C ILE A 248 -4.77 11.66 -4.07
N ILE A 249 -5.54 12.60 -3.47
CA ILE A 249 -7.00 12.53 -3.39
C ILE A 249 -7.59 13.50 -4.42
N PRO A 250 -8.37 13.00 -5.41
CA PRO A 250 -8.99 13.84 -6.42
C PRO A 250 -9.78 14.99 -5.79
N PHE A 251 -9.60 16.20 -6.34
CA PHE A 251 -10.27 17.44 -5.94
C PHE A 251 -9.93 17.98 -4.54
N ILE A 252 -9.35 17.17 -3.65
CA ILE A 252 -9.09 17.52 -2.23
C ILE A 252 -7.60 17.80 -2.01
N TYR A 253 -6.75 16.79 -2.15
CA TYR A 253 -5.33 16.85 -1.73
C TYR A 253 -4.35 16.32 -2.76
#